data_d007766e56d4c786fa67eabf9de2ac51
#
_entry.id   d007766e56d4c786fa67eabf9de2ac51
#
_cell.length_a   1.000
_cell.length_b   1.000
_cell.length_c   1.000
_cell.angle_alpha   90.00
_cell.angle_beta   90.00
_cell.angle_gamma   90.00
#
_symmetry.space_group_name_H-M   'P 1'
#
loop_
_entity.id
_entity.type
_entity.pdbx_description
1 polymer ?
#
loop_
_entity_poly.entity_id
_entity_poly.type
_entity_poly.pdbx_seq_one_letter_code
_entity_poly.pdbx_strand_id
1 'polypeptide(L)'
;MKKLFLFPVMLLFALTIAACSNSPNGFEEPDTEQPETSGNNDDEDNKPEENSMKIKITVGNREVSATMKDNVTTRDFLSRLPIEVTMNDYAGAEKIFYPEPAFNTEGAPKGHTPSRGDIDLYAPWGNVALFYKSGSHSSELIPLGRIDGNGIEAFDVAGNGVVKIERQ
;
A
#
# COMPACT_ATOMS: atom_id res chain seq x y z
N MET A 1 -29.73 27.46 -27.15
CA MET A 1 -29.29 26.88 -28.44
C MET A 1 -28.55 25.59 -28.12
N LYS A 2 -29.20 24.46 -28.42
CA LYS A 2 -28.69 23.11 -28.15
C LYS A 2 -27.76 22.73 -29.30
N LYS A 3 -26.51 22.39 -29.05
CA LYS A 3 -25.65 21.72 -30.03
C LYS A 3 -25.46 20.27 -29.63
N LEU A 4 -26.18 19.43 -30.34
CA LEU A 4 -26.10 17.97 -30.35
C LEU A 4 -24.90 17.59 -31.24
N PHE A 5 -23.88 16.91 -30.66
CA PHE A 5 -22.85 16.28 -31.47
C PHE A 5 -23.05 14.76 -31.42
N LEU A 6 -23.49 14.28 -32.54
CA LEU A 6 -23.52 12.86 -32.90
C LEU A 6 -22.10 12.48 -33.33
N PHE A 7 -21.53 11.38 -32.75
CA PHE A 7 -20.37 10.70 -33.30
C PHE A 7 -20.75 9.29 -33.73
N PRO A 8 -20.33 8.88 -34.92
CA PRO A 8 -20.72 7.62 -35.50
C PRO A 8 -19.85 6.44 -35.02
N VAL A 9 -20.52 5.31 -34.95
CA VAL A 9 -20.00 3.95 -34.76
C VAL A 9 -19.24 3.54 -36.03
N MET A 10 -18.08 2.92 -35.89
CA MET A 10 -17.45 2.08 -36.92
C MET A 10 -16.55 1.08 -36.22
N LEU A 11 -16.95 -0.12 -36.12
CA LEU A 11 -16.96 -1.34 -36.94
C LEU A 11 -15.61 -2.11 -36.94
N LEU A 12 -15.70 -3.28 -36.34
CA LEU A 12 -15.03 -4.56 -36.54
C LEU A 12 -13.72 -4.62 -37.35
N PHE A 13 -12.74 -5.32 -36.75
CA PHE A 13 -11.96 -6.33 -37.52
C PHE A 13 -11.57 -7.48 -36.61
N ALA A 14 -12.14 -8.63 -36.90
CA ALA A 14 -11.72 -9.94 -36.43
C ALA A 14 -10.71 -10.48 -37.45
N LEU A 15 -9.60 -11.02 -36.98
CA LEU A 15 -8.87 -12.02 -37.78
C LEU A 15 -8.19 -13.05 -36.87
N THR A 16 -8.66 -14.23 -36.98
CA THR A 16 -8.13 -15.52 -36.50
C THR A 16 -6.98 -15.95 -37.38
N ILE A 17 -5.91 -16.47 -36.80
CA ILE A 17 -5.13 -17.55 -37.44
C ILE A 17 -4.57 -18.47 -36.38
N ALA A 18 -4.98 -19.73 -36.47
CA ALA A 18 -4.41 -20.88 -35.82
C ALA A 18 -3.22 -21.40 -36.64
N ALA A 19 -2.19 -21.89 -35.98
CA ALA A 19 -1.32 -22.90 -36.59
C ALA A 19 -0.68 -23.78 -35.51
N CYS A 20 -1.02 -25.04 -35.56
CA CYS A 20 -0.40 -26.14 -34.86
C CYS A 20 1.01 -26.42 -35.46
N SER A 21 1.92 -26.90 -34.64
CA SER A 21 2.88 -27.87 -35.09
C SER A 21 3.41 -28.70 -33.93
N ASN A 22 3.43 -29.97 -34.19
CA ASN A 22 3.49 -31.17 -33.37
C ASN A 22 4.93 -31.71 -33.29
N SER A 23 5.32 -32.22 -32.11
CA SER A 23 6.02 -33.48 -31.77
C SER A 23 7.46 -33.76 -32.26
N PRO A 24 8.04 -34.94 -31.82
CA PRO A 24 8.39 -35.43 -30.48
C PRO A 24 9.86 -35.92 -30.41
N ASN A 25 10.33 -36.28 -29.22
CA ASN A 25 11.28 -37.34 -28.85
C ASN A 25 11.79 -37.00 -27.44
N GLY A 26 11.62 -37.74 -26.40
CA GLY A 26 11.82 -39.15 -26.16
C GLY A 26 13.26 -39.47 -25.80
N PHE A 27 13.61 -39.46 -24.48
CA PHE A 27 14.63 -40.35 -23.94
C PHE A 27 14.38 -40.60 -22.45
N GLU A 28 14.59 -41.84 -22.06
CA GLU A 28 14.28 -42.65 -20.92
C GLU A 28 15.04 -42.24 -19.64
N GLU A 29 14.40 -42.56 -18.50
CA GLU A 29 15.03 -42.67 -17.18
C GLU A 29 16.07 -43.81 -17.11
N PRO A 30 16.94 -43.80 -16.07
CA PRO A 30 16.74 -44.85 -15.08
C PRO A 30 16.80 -44.42 -13.62
N ASP A 31 15.97 -45.13 -12.84
CA ASP A 31 15.94 -45.26 -11.38
C ASP A 31 17.31 -45.32 -10.73
N THR A 32 17.43 -44.66 -9.57
CA THR A 32 18.24 -45.20 -8.49
C THR A 32 17.73 -44.71 -7.14
N GLU A 33 17.50 -45.64 -6.30
CA GLU A 33 16.97 -45.75 -4.96
C GLU A 33 17.42 -44.74 -3.91
N GLN A 34 16.47 -44.46 -3.04
CA GLN A 34 16.55 -43.84 -1.72
C GLN A 34 17.46 -44.64 -0.75
N PRO A 35 18.06 -43.99 0.27
CA PRO A 35 17.64 -44.35 1.62
C PRO A 35 17.29 -43.15 2.49
N GLU A 36 16.25 -43.38 3.25
CA GLU A 36 15.76 -42.59 4.38
C GLU A 36 16.81 -42.41 5.45
N THR A 37 16.95 -41.19 5.95
CA THR A 37 17.47 -41.00 7.30
C THR A 37 16.65 -39.90 7.97
N SER A 38 15.90 -40.37 8.94
CA SER A 38 15.25 -39.56 9.98
C SER A 38 16.27 -38.71 10.71
N GLY A 39 15.98 -37.42 10.80
CA GLY A 39 16.71 -36.48 11.63
C GLY A 39 15.79 -35.34 12.01
N ASN A 40 15.08 -35.51 13.14
CA ASN A 40 14.44 -34.41 13.83
C ASN A 40 15.54 -33.44 14.22
N ASN A 41 15.48 -32.23 13.70
CA ASN A 41 16.06 -31.07 14.34
C ASN A 41 14.95 -30.01 14.38
N ASP A 42 14.41 -29.87 15.58
CA ASP A 42 13.68 -28.67 16.02
C ASP A 42 14.69 -27.50 16.04
N ASP A 43 14.98 -26.93 14.90
CA ASP A 43 15.57 -25.61 14.79
C ASP A 43 14.42 -24.61 14.88
N GLU A 44 14.17 -24.17 16.12
CA GLU A 44 13.44 -22.95 16.40
C GLU A 44 14.02 -21.86 15.49
N ASP A 45 13.22 -21.48 14.50
CA ASP A 45 13.49 -20.46 13.50
C ASP A 45 13.70 -19.10 14.19
N ASN A 46 14.92 -18.86 14.66
CA ASN A 46 15.39 -17.56 15.07
C ASN A 46 15.63 -16.70 13.79
N LYS A 47 14.55 -16.54 13.01
CA LYS A 47 14.51 -15.54 11.97
C LYS A 47 14.67 -14.18 12.64
N PRO A 48 15.70 -13.37 12.31
CA PRO A 48 15.78 -12.00 12.78
C PRO A 48 14.42 -11.35 12.51
N GLU A 49 13.82 -10.72 13.52
CA GLU A 49 12.60 -9.95 13.35
C GLU A 49 12.83 -9.01 12.18
N GLU A 50 12.28 -9.38 11.01
CA GLU A 50 12.22 -8.54 9.85
C GLU A 50 11.47 -7.31 10.33
N ASN A 51 12.20 -6.19 10.47
CA ASN A 51 11.71 -4.93 11.03
C ASN A 51 10.36 -4.63 10.39
N SER A 52 9.30 -5.02 11.07
CA SER A 52 7.96 -5.08 10.49
C SER A 52 7.58 -3.70 9.98
N MET A 53 7.43 -3.58 8.66
CA MET A 53 6.92 -2.37 8.01
C MET A 53 5.40 -2.23 8.20
N LYS A 54 4.87 -2.82 9.27
CA LYS A 54 3.46 -2.72 9.62
C LYS A 54 3.24 -1.84 10.83
N ILE A 55 2.13 -1.12 10.80
CA ILE A 55 1.63 -0.32 11.91
C ILE A 55 0.20 -0.71 12.23
N LYS A 56 -0.16 -0.50 13.49
CA LYS A 56 -1.53 -0.57 13.98
C LYS A 56 -2.01 0.84 14.27
N ILE A 57 -3.20 1.17 13.79
CA ILE A 57 -3.87 2.46 14.03
C ILE A 57 -5.17 2.18 14.78
N THR A 58 -5.32 2.78 15.97
CA THR A 58 -6.54 2.67 16.77
C THR A 58 -7.36 3.93 16.60
N VAL A 59 -8.60 3.77 16.12
CA VAL A 59 -9.57 4.83 15.88
C VAL A 59 -10.81 4.55 16.71
N GLY A 60 -10.99 5.28 17.82
CA GLY A 60 -12.03 4.97 18.79
C GLY A 60 -11.88 3.55 19.35
N ASN A 61 -12.83 2.67 19.07
CA ASN A 61 -12.81 1.25 19.47
C ASN A 61 -12.40 0.29 18.33
N ARG A 62 -11.93 0.80 17.21
CA ARG A 62 -11.54 0.01 16.02
C ARG A 62 -10.02 0.02 15.89
N GLU A 63 -9.45 -1.15 15.62
CA GLU A 63 -8.05 -1.31 15.27
C GLU A 63 -7.94 -1.68 13.80
N VAL A 64 -7.03 -1.03 13.08
CA VAL A 64 -6.73 -1.28 11.68
C VAL A 64 -5.22 -1.40 11.49
N SER A 65 -4.80 -2.26 10.57
CA SER A 65 -3.40 -2.41 10.18
C SER A 65 -3.11 -1.61 8.92
N ALA A 66 -1.86 -1.19 8.78
CA ALA A 66 -1.35 -0.61 7.56
C ALA A 66 0.03 -1.17 7.24
N THR A 67 0.28 -1.41 5.96
CA THR A 67 1.58 -1.81 5.44
C THR A 67 2.31 -0.59 4.91
N MET A 68 3.52 -0.36 5.43
CA MET A 68 4.30 0.82 5.11
C MET A 68 5.33 0.52 4.01
N LYS A 69 5.62 1.53 3.19
CA LYS A 69 6.65 1.46 2.15
C LYS A 69 8.01 1.82 2.72
N ASP A 70 9.07 1.17 2.25
CA ASP A 70 10.42 1.45 2.70
C ASP A 70 11.01 2.68 1.98
N ASN A 71 11.04 3.81 2.68
CA ASN A 71 11.74 5.03 2.28
C ASN A 71 12.17 5.84 3.50
N VAL A 72 12.98 6.87 3.30
CA VAL A 72 13.56 7.68 4.38
C VAL A 72 12.50 8.33 5.27
N THR A 73 11.42 8.85 4.69
CA THR A 73 10.34 9.51 5.42
C THR A 73 9.54 8.51 6.26
N THR A 74 9.27 7.36 5.70
CA THR A 74 8.59 6.27 6.42
C THR A 74 9.43 5.74 7.58
N ARG A 75 10.73 5.55 7.38
CA ARG A 75 11.63 5.11 8.47
C ARG A 75 11.67 6.13 9.60
N ASP A 76 11.69 7.43 9.30
CA ASP A 76 11.60 8.49 10.30
C ASP A 76 10.25 8.41 11.03
N PHE A 77 9.13 8.29 10.31
CA PHE A 77 7.80 8.10 10.92
C PHE A 77 7.79 6.90 11.87
N LEU A 78 8.23 5.74 11.40
CA LEU A 78 8.26 4.52 12.19
C LEU A 78 9.16 4.63 13.43
N SER A 79 10.24 5.39 13.37
CA SER A 79 11.15 5.59 14.51
C SER A 79 10.53 6.35 15.68
N ARG A 80 9.45 7.08 15.42
CA ARG A 80 8.75 7.92 16.41
C ARG A 80 7.56 7.22 17.06
N LEU A 81 7.19 6.03 16.60
CA LEU A 81 6.08 5.27 17.16
C LEU A 81 6.42 4.68 18.56
N PRO A 82 5.48 4.64 19.51
CA PRO A 82 4.06 4.99 19.35
C PRO A 82 3.79 6.50 19.44
N ILE A 83 2.76 6.96 18.72
CA ILE A 83 2.27 8.34 18.80
C ILE A 83 0.74 8.38 18.94
N GLU A 84 0.24 9.46 19.54
CA GLU A 84 -1.17 9.82 19.54
C GLU A 84 -1.33 11.18 18.84
N VAL A 85 -2.21 11.25 17.83
CA VAL A 85 -2.41 12.44 17.03
C VAL A 85 -3.90 12.71 16.82
N THR A 86 -4.25 13.98 16.67
CA THR A 86 -5.59 14.36 16.20
C THR A 86 -5.57 14.46 14.69
N MET A 87 -6.34 13.61 14.04
CA MET A 87 -6.58 13.71 12.60
C MET A 87 -7.75 14.63 12.31
N ASN A 88 -7.54 15.58 11.41
CA ASN A 88 -8.55 16.52 10.94
C ASN A 88 -9.06 16.13 9.56
N ASP A 89 -10.34 16.31 9.32
CA ASP A 89 -10.92 16.11 7.98
C ASP A 89 -10.48 17.23 7.04
N TYR A 90 -10.01 16.87 5.86
CA TYR A 90 -9.60 17.82 4.83
C TYR A 90 -10.30 17.53 3.51
N ALA A 91 -10.95 18.56 2.99
CA ALA A 91 -11.67 18.55 1.70
C ALA A 91 -12.73 17.42 1.55
N GLY A 92 -13.14 16.77 2.65
CA GLY A 92 -14.05 15.63 2.60
C GLY A 92 -13.47 14.44 1.82
N ALA A 93 -12.14 14.27 1.83
CA ALA A 93 -11.41 13.24 1.09
C ALA A 93 -10.25 12.61 1.86
N GLU A 94 -9.70 13.30 2.83
CA GLU A 94 -8.50 12.91 3.56
C GLU A 94 -8.65 13.16 5.06
N LYS A 95 -7.96 12.37 5.86
CA LYS A 95 -7.66 12.65 7.27
C LYS A 95 -6.21 13.08 7.37
N ILE A 96 -5.95 14.28 7.88
CA ILE A 96 -4.60 14.84 7.95
C ILE A 96 -4.15 15.10 9.38
N PHE A 97 -2.84 14.97 9.63
CA PHE A 97 -2.19 15.47 10.84
C PHE A 97 -0.81 16.04 10.51
N TYR A 98 -0.29 16.89 11.37
CA TYR A 98 1.02 17.50 11.24
C TYR A 98 1.96 16.87 12.27
N PRO A 99 2.99 16.12 11.84
CA PRO A 99 4.00 15.60 12.76
C PRO A 99 4.89 16.72 13.30
N GLU A 100 5.19 16.67 14.59
CA GLU A 100 6.13 17.58 15.24
C GLU A 100 7.24 16.79 15.95
N PRO A 101 8.52 17.02 15.59
CA PRO A 101 8.99 17.84 14.44
C PRO A 101 8.57 17.24 13.09
N ALA A 102 8.66 18.04 12.02
CA ALA A 102 8.39 17.56 10.66
C ALA A 102 9.25 16.33 10.31
N PHE A 103 8.74 15.45 9.45
CA PHE A 103 9.48 14.28 9.00
C PHE A 103 10.61 14.65 8.03
N ASN A 104 11.69 13.86 8.05
CA ASN A 104 12.75 13.96 7.06
C ASN A 104 12.23 13.54 5.68
N THR A 105 12.39 14.41 4.68
CA THR A 105 11.98 14.18 3.29
C THR A 105 13.15 14.19 2.31
N GLU A 106 14.37 14.34 2.79
CA GLU A 106 15.57 14.39 1.95
C GLU A 106 15.80 13.02 1.28
N GLY A 107 15.84 13.02 -0.05
CA GLY A 107 16.00 11.78 -0.83
C GLY A 107 14.75 10.88 -0.89
N ALA A 108 13.61 11.32 -0.34
CA ALA A 108 12.38 10.55 -0.43
C ALA A 108 11.83 10.52 -1.88
N PRO A 109 11.23 9.39 -2.31
CA PRO A 109 10.57 9.31 -3.61
C PRO A 109 9.33 10.21 -3.61
N LYS A 110 9.23 11.12 -4.57
CA LYS A 110 8.10 12.03 -4.75
C LYS A 110 7.30 11.70 -6.00
N GLY A 111 6.06 12.11 -6.00
CA GLY A 111 5.13 11.94 -7.12
C GLY A 111 4.24 10.72 -6.93
N HIS A 112 2.97 10.97 -6.59
CA HIS A 112 1.99 9.92 -6.37
C HIS A 112 0.58 10.35 -6.82
N THR A 113 -0.22 9.38 -7.24
CA THR A 113 -1.66 9.51 -7.44
C THR A 113 -2.34 8.67 -6.39
N PRO A 114 -2.84 9.25 -5.28
CA PRO A 114 -3.32 8.47 -4.17
C PRO A 114 -4.65 7.80 -4.48
N SER A 115 -4.76 6.56 -4.09
CA SER A 115 -5.98 5.76 -4.08
C SER A 115 -6.59 5.72 -2.68
N ARG A 116 -7.87 5.38 -2.59
CA ARG A 116 -8.52 5.14 -1.29
C ARG A 116 -7.71 4.12 -0.47
N GLY A 117 -7.34 4.49 0.73
CA GLY A 117 -6.53 3.71 1.66
C GLY A 117 -5.05 4.10 1.69
N ASP A 118 -4.56 4.91 0.75
CA ASP A 118 -3.16 5.32 0.74
C ASP A 118 -2.85 6.32 1.88
N ILE A 119 -1.62 6.24 2.36
CA ILE A 119 -1.04 7.13 3.38
C ILE A 119 0.16 7.81 2.74
N ASP A 120 0.10 9.12 2.59
CA ASP A 120 1.15 9.93 1.97
C ASP A 120 1.57 11.08 2.88
N LEU A 121 2.76 11.63 2.65
CA LEU A 121 3.17 12.93 3.17
C LEU A 121 3.06 13.96 2.04
N TYR A 122 2.38 15.07 2.27
CA TYR A 122 2.42 16.22 1.36
C TYR A 122 3.56 17.15 1.78
N ALA A 123 4.65 17.09 1.03
CA ALA A 123 5.91 17.74 1.40
C ALA A 123 5.82 19.26 1.62
N PRO A 124 5.05 20.04 0.82
CA PRO A 124 4.97 21.50 1.02
C PRO A 124 4.38 21.94 2.36
N TRP A 125 3.48 21.14 2.92
CA TRP A 125 2.85 21.43 4.22
C TRP A 125 3.41 20.58 5.36
N GLY A 126 4.13 19.50 5.01
CA GLY A 126 4.68 18.55 5.99
C GLY A 126 3.61 17.71 6.72
N ASN A 127 2.38 17.66 6.21
CA ASN A 127 1.32 16.87 6.81
C ASN A 127 1.28 15.45 6.25
N VAL A 128 0.93 14.50 7.10
CA VAL A 128 0.50 13.17 6.68
C VAL A 128 -0.96 13.23 6.27
N ALA A 129 -1.29 12.63 5.13
CA ALA A 129 -2.64 12.51 4.60
C ALA A 129 -2.99 11.02 4.43
N LEU A 130 -4.11 10.61 5.04
CA LEU A 130 -4.72 9.31 4.88
C LEU A 130 -5.95 9.49 3.99
N PHE A 131 -5.89 8.94 2.78
CA PHE A 131 -6.91 9.13 1.77
C PHE A 131 -8.07 8.14 1.94
N TYR A 132 -9.23 8.61 2.38
CA TYR A 132 -10.44 7.78 2.37
C TYR A 132 -11.25 7.93 1.07
N LYS A 133 -10.83 8.83 0.17
CA LYS A 133 -11.20 8.87 -1.25
C LYS A 133 -9.95 8.97 -2.10
N SER A 134 -10.03 8.55 -3.36
CA SER A 134 -8.92 8.72 -4.31
C SER A 134 -8.70 10.19 -4.64
N GLY A 135 -7.44 10.59 -4.78
CA GLY A 135 -7.03 11.94 -5.11
C GLY A 135 -6.43 12.10 -6.50
N SER A 136 -6.08 13.33 -6.86
CA SER A 136 -5.35 13.63 -8.08
C SER A 136 -3.85 13.45 -7.91
N HIS A 137 -3.13 13.27 -9.02
CA HIS A 137 -1.67 13.23 -8.99
C HIS A 137 -1.06 14.52 -8.42
N SER A 138 -0.07 14.38 -7.56
CA SER A 138 0.78 15.47 -7.11
C SER A 138 2.24 15.05 -7.12
N SER A 139 3.11 15.89 -7.70
CA SER A 139 4.57 15.70 -7.69
C SER A 139 5.19 15.83 -6.29
N GLU A 140 4.43 16.37 -5.33
CA GLU A 140 4.91 16.66 -3.97
C GLU A 140 4.44 15.63 -2.93
N LEU A 141 3.64 14.64 -3.33
CA LEU A 141 3.25 13.54 -2.45
C LEU A 141 4.38 12.51 -2.34
N ILE A 142 4.69 12.12 -1.11
CA ILE A 142 5.64 11.05 -0.76
C ILE A 142 4.81 9.88 -0.24
N PRO A 143 4.74 8.74 -0.94
CA PRO A 143 3.95 7.60 -0.50
C PRO A 143 4.61 6.92 0.70
N LEU A 144 3.89 6.89 1.83
CA LEU A 144 4.35 6.28 3.08
C LEU A 144 3.86 4.85 3.26
N GLY A 145 2.67 4.52 2.78
CA GLY A 145 2.07 3.21 2.97
C GLY A 145 0.62 3.13 2.55
N ARG A 146 -0.06 2.09 3.06
CA ARG A 146 -1.47 1.85 2.75
C ARG A 146 -2.16 1.10 3.88
N ILE A 147 -3.40 1.46 4.18
CA ILE A 147 -4.29 0.72 5.08
C ILE A 147 -4.61 -0.64 4.46
N ASP A 148 -4.50 -1.70 5.27
CA ASP A 148 -4.75 -3.07 4.84
C ASP A 148 -6.26 -3.35 4.77
N GLY A 149 -6.67 -4.12 3.76
CA GLY A 149 -8.04 -4.59 3.59
C GLY A 149 -9.07 -3.47 3.60
N ASN A 150 -10.15 -3.67 4.36
CA ASN A 150 -11.24 -2.70 4.52
C ASN A 150 -11.05 -1.74 5.71
N GLY A 151 -9.87 -1.70 6.33
CA GLY A 151 -9.59 -0.84 7.49
C GLY A 151 -9.87 0.63 7.26
N ILE A 152 -9.77 1.09 6.01
CA ILE A 152 -10.05 2.48 5.62
C ILE A 152 -11.47 2.95 5.97
N GLU A 153 -12.42 2.02 6.10
CA GLU A 153 -13.80 2.36 6.51
C GLU A 153 -13.87 2.97 7.92
N ALA A 154 -12.85 2.77 8.76
CA ALA A 154 -12.77 3.41 10.07
C ALA A 154 -12.58 4.93 9.98
N PHE A 155 -12.10 5.42 8.85
CA PHE A 155 -11.78 6.83 8.60
C PHE A 155 -12.81 7.54 7.71
N ASP A 156 -13.73 6.78 7.09
CA ASP A 156 -14.79 7.31 6.23
C ASP A 156 -15.95 7.86 7.07
N VAL A 157 -15.61 8.69 8.05
CA VAL A 157 -16.54 9.36 8.94
C VAL A 157 -16.19 10.85 8.97
N ALA A 158 -17.23 11.68 8.97
CA ALA A 158 -17.04 13.12 9.06
C ALA A 158 -16.43 13.52 10.41
N GLY A 159 -15.64 14.59 10.39
CA GLY A 159 -15.09 15.20 11.60
C GLY A 159 -13.68 14.76 11.94
N ASN A 160 -13.20 15.28 13.08
CA ASN A 160 -11.86 15.07 13.59
C ASN A 160 -11.87 13.97 14.65
N GLY A 161 -10.76 13.27 14.80
CA GLY A 161 -10.64 12.22 15.80
C GLY A 161 -9.22 12.00 16.26
N VAL A 162 -9.08 11.57 17.52
CA VAL A 162 -7.82 11.15 18.08
C VAL A 162 -7.55 9.71 17.64
N VAL A 163 -6.34 9.46 17.16
CA VAL A 163 -5.88 8.13 16.78
C VAL A 163 -4.54 7.83 17.44
N LYS A 164 -4.37 6.57 17.86
CA LYS A 164 -3.09 6.05 18.33
C LYS A 164 -2.46 5.22 17.21
N ILE A 165 -1.16 5.43 16.97
CA ILE A 165 -0.41 4.72 15.94
C ILE A 165 0.78 4.03 16.61
N GLU A 166 0.93 2.72 16.38
CA GLU A 166 1.93 1.86 17.01
C GLU A 166 2.59 0.96 15.96
N ARG A 167 3.81 0.49 16.21
CA ARG A 167 4.37 -0.62 15.43
C ARG A 167 3.61 -1.92 15.70
N GLN A 168 3.50 -2.74 14.68
CA GLN A 168 2.89 -4.06 14.76
C GLN A 168 3.94 -5.15 14.59
#